data_5a0828a537f0880b0c6b3951fe2c9c02
#
_entry.id   5a0828a537f0880b0c6b3951fe2c9c02
#
_cell.length_a   1.000
_cell.length_b   1.000
_cell.length_c   1.000
_cell.angle_alpha   90.00
_cell.angle_beta   90.00
_cell.angle_gamma   90.00
#
_symmetry.space_group_name_H-M   'P 1'
#
loop_
_entity.id
_entity.type
_entity.pdbx_description
1 polymer ?
#
loop_
_entity_poly.entity_id
_entity_poly.type
_entity_poly.pdbx_seq_one_letter_code
_entity_poly.pdbx_strand_id
1 'polypeptide(L)'
;EALKTEAKRRQEASAMGDAVCRSEVMTTLGAQYLIQGNITSMQGVKKTDSKGKTYYQGSVSYTLKIVDPSNGTLKGTQTFTHEGLTGNIGDTPDEAIIKTLDYVVISMDDFVDEYFKMKGTIVQIESTKKDKAQTVYIDLGTKRGVQKGQKFIVYIEMDIAGELSLKEVGRLNVKEVLSGTRSLCTVSKGGEEIM
;
A
#
# COMPACT_ATOMS: atom_id res chain seq x y z
N GLU A 1 -28.20 -8.96 -4.63
CA GLU A 1 -28.40 -9.91 -3.51
C GLU A 1 -27.07 -10.33 -2.85
N ALA A 2 -26.05 -10.75 -3.59
CA ALA A 2 -24.75 -11.18 -3.06
C ALA A 2 -24.10 -10.14 -2.13
N LEU A 3 -24.08 -8.86 -2.50
CA LEU A 3 -23.51 -7.77 -1.68
C LEU A 3 -24.27 -7.54 -0.36
N LYS A 4 -25.60 -7.71 -0.36
CA LYS A 4 -26.40 -7.62 0.87
C LYS A 4 -26.15 -8.79 1.81
N THR A 5 -25.95 -9.98 1.26
CA THR A 5 -25.61 -11.19 2.02
C THR A 5 -24.22 -11.05 2.63
N GLU A 6 -23.27 -10.49 1.89
CA GLU A 6 -21.92 -10.21 2.35
C GLU A 6 -21.88 -9.17 3.49
N ALA A 7 -22.60 -8.05 3.33
CA ALA A 7 -22.71 -7.03 4.38
C ALA A 7 -23.31 -7.60 5.67
N LYS A 8 -24.34 -8.44 5.55
CA LYS A 8 -24.98 -9.10 6.70
C LYS A 8 -24.01 -10.06 7.41
N ARG A 9 -23.27 -10.88 6.66
CA ARG A 9 -22.24 -11.77 7.22
C ARG A 9 -21.13 -11.01 7.93
N ARG A 10 -20.67 -9.88 7.37
CA ARG A 10 -19.67 -9.01 8.03
C ARG A 10 -20.19 -8.44 9.34
N GLN A 11 -21.47 -8.05 9.38
CA GLN A 11 -22.11 -7.54 10.58
C GLN A 11 -22.26 -8.61 11.66
N GLU A 12 -22.65 -9.84 11.28
CA GLU A 12 -22.74 -10.99 12.17
C GLU A 12 -21.37 -11.40 12.73
N ALA A 13 -20.33 -11.46 11.89
CA ALA A 13 -18.94 -11.74 12.32
C ALA A 13 -18.40 -10.66 13.27
N SER A 14 -18.73 -9.39 13.05
CA SER A 14 -18.37 -8.29 13.94
C SER A 14 -19.08 -8.37 15.29
N ALA A 15 -20.36 -8.77 15.30
CA ALA A 15 -21.17 -8.90 16.51
C ALA A 15 -20.74 -10.07 17.40
N MET A 16 -20.21 -11.15 16.82
CA MET A 16 -19.78 -12.34 17.58
C MET A 16 -18.48 -12.13 18.37
N GLY A 17 -17.70 -11.07 18.10
CA GLY A 17 -16.47 -10.78 18.87
C GLY A 17 -15.36 -11.83 18.74
N ASP A 18 -15.62 -12.94 18.06
CA ASP A 18 -14.73 -14.08 17.93
C ASP A 18 -13.81 -13.92 16.73
N ALA A 19 -12.49 -13.93 16.98
CA ALA A 19 -11.46 -13.82 15.95
C ALA A 19 -11.49 -14.99 14.96
N VAL A 20 -11.87 -16.19 15.40
CA VAL A 20 -11.95 -17.40 14.58
C VAL A 20 -13.12 -17.29 13.60
N CYS A 21 -14.31 -16.93 14.05
CA CYS A 21 -15.47 -16.72 13.18
C CYS A 21 -15.23 -15.62 12.16
N ARG A 22 -14.54 -14.53 12.53
CA ARG A 22 -14.15 -13.48 11.58
C ARG A 22 -13.21 -13.99 10.51
N SER A 23 -12.22 -14.81 10.89
CA SER A 23 -11.28 -15.43 9.96
C SER A 23 -11.99 -16.34 8.95
N GLU A 24 -12.88 -17.21 9.40
CA GLU A 24 -13.66 -18.11 8.54
C GLU A 24 -14.55 -17.35 7.54
N VAL A 25 -15.24 -16.31 7.99
CA VAL A 25 -16.07 -15.47 7.14
C VAL A 25 -15.24 -14.76 6.08
N MET A 26 -14.08 -14.18 6.45
CA MET A 26 -13.18 -13.51 5.51
C MET A 26 -12.58 -14.47 4.49
N THR A 27 -12.21 -15.69 4.89
CA THR A 27 -11.74 -16.73 3.99
C THR A 27 -12.82 -17.15 3.00
N THR A 28 -14.06 -17.32 3.48
CA THR A 28 -15.22 -17.64 2.62
C THR A 28 -15.51 -16.53 1.60
N LEU A 29 -15.21 -15.27 1.92
CA LEU A 29 -15.33 -14.13 1.01
C LEU A 29 -14.17 -14.00 0.01
N GLY A 30 -13.17 -14.88 0.09
CA GLY A 30 -12.00 -14.86 -0.79
C GLY A 30 -10.99 -13.76 -0.44
N ALA A 31 -11.04 -13.21 0.78
CA ALA A 31 -10.04 -12.26 1.25
C ALA A 31 -8.70 -12.97 1.43
N GLN A 32 -7.67 -12.51 0.74
CA GLN A 32 -6.31 -13.07 0.85
C GLN A 32 -5.58 -12.53 2.09
N TYR A 33 -5.90 -11.32 2.51
CA TYR A 33 -5.32 -10.67 3.69
C TYR A 33 -6.36 -9.83 4.41
N LEU A 34 -6.20 -9.70 5.72
CA LEU A 34 -6.96 -8.84 6.59
C LEU A 34 -6.03 -7.76 7.15
N ILE A 35 -6.37 -6.49 6.95
CA ILE A 35 -5.68 -5.38 7.60
C ILE A 35 -6.46 -4.99 8.84
N GLN A 36 -5.81 -5.05 10.00
CA GLN A 36 -6.36 -4.65 11.29
C GLN A 36 -5.67 -3.38 11.77
N GLY A 37 -6.45 -2.37 12.12
CA GLY A 37 -5.98 -1.12 12.72
C GLY A 37 -6.36 -1.04 14.19
N ASN A 38 -5.42 -0.56 15.02
CA ASN A 38 -5.67 -0.24 16.42
C ASN A 38 -5.12 1.16 16.73
N ILE A 39 -6.01 2.09 17.09
CA ILE A 39 -5.62 3.44 17.53
C ILE A 39 -5.18 3.35 19.00
N THR A 40 -3.94 3.74 19.26
CA THR A 40 -3.34 3.71 20.62
C THR A 40 -3.41 5.06 21.32
N SER A 41 -3.42 6.15 20.56
CA SER A 41 -3.58 7.52 21.08
C SER A 41 -4.20 8.42 20.02
N MET A 42 -5.09 9.32 20.44
CA MET A 42 -5.67 10.35 19.58
C MET A 42 -6.01 11.56 20.46
N GLN A 43 -5.33 12.69 20.25
CA GLN A 43 -5.50 13.86 21.13
C GLN A 43 -5.15 15.17 20.42
N GLY A 44 -5.83 16.25 20.80
CA GLY A 44 -5.46 17.63 20.46
C GLY A 44 -4.70 18.27 21.62
N VAL A 45 -3.39 18.43 21.48
CA VAL A 45 -2.50 18.97 22.53
C VAL A 45 -2.47 20.47 22.46
N LYS A 46 -2.79 21.14 23.57
CA LYS A 46 -2.74 22.60 23.70
C LYS A 46 -1.28 23.08 23.64
N LYS A 47 -1.01 24.03 22.78
CA LYS A 47 0.29 24.70 22.61
C LYS A 47 0.12 26.21 22.66
N THR A 48 1.23 26.92 22.93
CA THR A 48 1.28 28.38 22.91
C THR A 48 2.47 28.81 22.05
N ASP A 49 2.25 29.72 21.12
CA ASP A 49 3.32 30.28 20.30
C ASP A 49 4.18 31.31 21.03
N SER A 50 5.23 31.78 20.39
CA SER A 50 6.14 32.80 20.95
C SER A 50 5.49 34.18 21.19
N LYS A 51 4.29 34.40 20.66
CA LYS A 51 3.49 35.63 20.81
C LYS A 51 2.39 35.48 21.87
N GLY A 52 2.32 34.32 22.55
CA GLY A 52 1.32 34.03 23.56
C GLY A 52 -0.03 33.56 23.02
N LYS A 53 -0.16 33.34 21.69
CA LYS A 53 -1.41 32.80 21.11
C LYS A 53 -1.50 31.30 21.35
N THR A 54 -2.63 30.87 21.90
CA THR A 54 -2.94 29.45 22.08
C THR A 54 -3.46 28.82 20.79
N TYR A 55 -3.03 27.61 20.52
CA TYR A 55 -3.52 26.74 19.46
C TYR A 55 -3.50 25.27 19.93
N TYR A 56 -4.08 24.39 19.15
CA TYR A 56 -4.03 22.96 19.39
C TYR A 56 -3.26 22.26 18.28
N GLN A 57 -2.47 21.25 18.65
CA GLN A 57 -1.73 20.41 17.73
C GLN A 57 -2.25 18.98 17.85
N GLY A 58 -2.70 18.41 16.73
CA GLY A 58 -3.19 17.05 16.70
C GLY A 58 -2.06 16.03 16.82
N SER A 59 -2.32 14.96 17.54
CA SER A 59 -1.44 13.79 17.66
C SER A 59 -2.28 12.53 17.54
N VAL A 60 -1.88 11.63 16.64
CA VAL A 60 -2.52 10.33 16.43
C VAL A 60 -1.45 9.26 16.35
N SER A 61 -1.60 8.21 17.16
CA SER A 61 -0.76 7.00 17.10
C SER A 61 -1.64 5.78 16.89
N TYR A 62 -1.23 4.91 15.98
CA TYR A 62 -1.95 3.68 15.66
C TYR A 62 -1.00 2.60 15.16
N THR A 63 -1.45 1.35 15.23
CA THR A 63 -0.73 0.19 14.70
C THR A 63 -1.58 -0.49 13.64
N LEU A 64 -0.99 -0.78 12.49
CA LEU A 64 -1.57 -1.62 11.44
C LEU A 64 -0.93 -3.00 11.48
N LYS A 65 -1.74 -4.04 11.26
CA LYS A 65 -1.31 -5.44 11.15
C LYS A 65 -1.93 -6.07 9.92
N ILE A 66 -1.14 -6.86 9.20
CA ILE A 66 -1.61 -7.69 8.10
C ILE A 66 -1.63 -9.13 8.57
N VAL A 67 -2.78 -9.75 8.50
CA VAL A 67 -3.01 -11.13 8.94
C VAL A 67 -3.53 -11.95 7.77
N ASP A 68 -3.00 -13.14 7.59
CA ASP A 68 -3.58 -14.16 6.71
C ASP A 68 -4.83 -14.74 7.40
N PRO A 69 -6.03 -14.54 6.86
CA PRO A 69 -7.26 -14.98 7.52
C PRO A 69 -7.41 -16.51 7.56
N SER A 70 -6.68 -17.25 6.73
CA SER A 70 -6.79 -18.70 6.64
C SER A 70 -6.11 -19.44 7.81
N ASN A 71 -5.06 -18.84 8.37
CA ASN A 71 -4.25 -19.47 9.41
C ASN A 71 -3.86 -18.53 10.57
N GLY A 72 -4.31 -17.27 10.53
CA GLY A 72 -4.01 -16.27 11.55
C GLY A 72 -2.55 -15.78 11.56
N THR A 73 -1.75 -16.13 10.55
CA THR A 73 -0.33 -15.75 10.49
C THR A 73 -0.18 -14.25 10.29
N LEU A 74 0.63 -13.61 11.13
CA LEU A 74 1.00 -12.20 10.98
C LEU A 74 1.99 -12.07 9.82
N LYS A 75 1.62 -11.31 8.79
CA LYS A 75 2.46 -11.02 7.61
C LYS A 75 3.28 -9.74 7.77
N GLY A 76 2.76 -8.79 8.54
CA GLY A 76 3.42 -7.52 8.80
C GLY A 76 2.71 -6.74 9.89
N THR A 77 3.48 -5.87 10.54
CA THR A 77 2.96 -4.92 11.53
C THR A 77 3.79 -3.66 11.50
N GLN A 78 3.14 -2.50 11.62
CA GLN A 78 3.82 -1.22 11.70
C GLN A 78 3.04 -0.27 12.60
N THR A 79 3.77 0.48 13.42
CA THR A 79 3.20 1.53 14.27
C THR A 79 3.56 2.88 13.68
N PHE A 80 2.57 3.75 13.62
CA PHE A 80 2.69 5.11 13.11
C PHE A 80 2.38 6.09 14.22
N THR A 81 3.08 7.23 14.21
CA THR A 81 2.82 8.35 15.09
C THR A 81 2.89 9.65 14.28
N HIS A 82 1.82 10.40 14.28
CA HIS A 82 1.72 11.71 13.65
C HIS A 82 1.59 12.77 14.72
N GLU A 83 2.69 13.44 15.02
CA GLU A 83 2.76 14.53 15.98
C GLU A 83 3.75 15.59 15.51
N GLY A 84 3.64 16.81 16.02
CA GLY A 84 4.60 17.89 15.72
C GLY A 84 4.57 18.42 14.29
N LEU A 85 3.58 18.06 13.47
CA LEU A 85 3.47 18.47 12.07
C LEU A 85 2.89 19.89 11.96
N THR A 86 3.35 20.66 10.99
CA THR A 86 2.87 22.05 10.80
C THR A 86 1.43 22.11 10.25
N GLY A 87 0.97 21.07 9.56
CA GLY A 87 -0.36 20.97 8.95
C GLY A 87 -1.46 20.50 9.89
N ASN A 88 -1.14 20.01 11.09
CA ASN A 88 -2.11 19.45 12.04
C ASN A 88 -2.47 20.40 13.19
N ILE A 89 -2.49 21.69 12.91
CA ILE A 89 -2.79 22.77 13.88
C ILE A 89 -4.24 23.21 13.68
N GLY A 90 -4.96 23.39 14.79
CA GLY A 90 -6.34 23.88 14.84
C GLY A 90 -6.58 24.86 15.97
N ASP A 91 -7.69 25.59 15.91
CA ASP A 91 -8.15 26.46 16.99
C ASP A 91 -8.88 25.67 18.11
N THR A 92 -9.26 24.43 17.81
CA THR A 92 -9.86 23.46 18.75
C THR A 92 -9.13 22.13 18.73
N PRO A 93 -9.23 21.31 19.82
CA PRO A 93 -8.65 19.96 19.83
C PRO A 93 -9.15 19.08 18.68
N ASP A 94 -10.46 19.10 18.40
CA ASP A 94 -11.09 18.28 17.38
C ASP A 94 -10.63 18.67 15.97
N GLU A 95 -10.54 19.96 15.69
CA GLU A 95 -10.01 20.46 14.40
C GLU A 95 -8.56 20.00 14.17
N ALA A 96 -7.73 20.07 15.18
CA ALA A 96 -6.33 19.63 15.09
C ALA A 96 -6.26 18.11 14.84
N ILE A 97 -7.12 17.31 15.50
CA ILE A 97 -7.20 15.87 15.29
C ILE A 97 -7.65 15.58 13.85
N ILE A 98 -8.72 16.21 13.36
CA ILE A 98 -9.24 16.00 11.99
C ILE A 98 -8.15 16.26 10.96
N LYS A 99 -7.40 17.35 11.08
CA LYS A 99 -6.27 17.66 10.18
C LYS A 99 -5.15 16.61 10.25
N THR A 100 -4.98 15.96 11.42
CA THR A 100 -3.98 14.88 11.55
C THR A 100 -4.41 13.61 10.82
N LEU A 101 -5.71 13.36 10.64
CA LEU A 101 -6.22 12.20 9.93
C LEU A 101 -5.83 12.18 8.44
N ASP A 102 -5.57 13.32 7.82
CA ASP A 102 -5.07 13.37 6.44
C ASP A 102 -3.70 12.66 6.32
N TYR A 103 -2.84 12.79 7.32
CA TYR A 103 -1.55 12.09 7.37
C TYR A 103 -1.71 10.59 7.63
N VAL A 104 -2.76 10.18 8.35
CA VAL A 104 -3.10 8.77 8.55
C VAL A 104 -3.40 8.10 7.22
N VAL A 105 -4.18 8.75 6.35
CA VAL A 105 -4.50 8.22 5.01
C VAL A 105 -3.22 8.00 4.19
N ILE A 106 -2.33 8.99 4.15
CA ILE A 106 -1.05 8.87 3.44
C ILE A 106 -0.22 7.68 3.95
N SER A 107 -0.11 7.53 5.27
CA SER A 107 0.66 6.43 5.85
C SER A 107 0.01 5.06 5.67
N MET A 108 -1.32 5.00 5.53
CA MET A 108 -2.02 3.77 5.17
C MET A 108 -1.72 3.37 3.72
N ASP A 109 -1.66 4.32 2.80
CA ASP A 109 -1.28 4.06 1.40
C ASP A 109 0.16 3.56 1.34
N ASP A 110 1.10 4.23 2.02
CA ASP A 110 2.50 3.81 2.12
C ASP A 110 2.64 2.38 2.70
N PHE A 111 1.84 2.06 3.73
CA PHE A 111 1.82 0.73 4.33
C PHE A 111 1.32 -0.33 3.35
N VAL A 112 0.24 -0.04 2.62
CA VAL A 112 -0.29 -0.95 1.60
C VAL A 112 0.75 -1.14 0.49
N ASP A 113 1.36 -0.09 0.00
CA ASP A 113 2.40 -0.15 -1.03
C ASP A 113 3.64 -0.93 -0.57
N GLU A 114 4.02 -0.84 0.70
CA GLU A 114 5.14 -1.60 1.27
C GLU A 114 4.88 -3.11 1.27
N TYR A 115 3.71 -3.53 1.76
CA TYR A 115 3.40 -4.95 1.98
C TYR A 115 2.74 -5.64 0.80
N PHE A 116 2.08 -4.90 -0.08
CA PHE A 116 1.37 -5.43 -1.25
C PHE A 116 1.99 -4.99 -2.57
N LYS A 117 3.33 -4.92 -2.61
CA LYS A 117 4.07 -4.58 -3.83
C LYS A 117 3.58 -5.43 -5.00
N MET A 118 3.13 -4.75 -6.05
CA MET A 118 2.69 -5.41 -7.27
C MET A 118 3.91 -5.99 -7.99
N LYS A 119 3.92 -7.32 -8.16
CA LYS A 119 4.99 -8.04 -8.86
C LYS A 119 4.47 -8.55 -10.19
N GLY A 120 5.28 -8.41 -11.23
CA GLY A 120 5.03 -8.93 -12.55
C GLY A 120 6.33 -9.15 -13.30
N THR A 121 6.23 -9.67 -14.51
CA THR A 121 7.36 -10.08 -15.34
C THR A 121 7.33 -9.30 -16.64
N ILE A 122 8.51 -8.97 -17.18
CA ILE A 122 8.66 -8.51 -18.56
C ILE A 122 8.48 -9.76 -19.44
N VAL A 123 7.45 -9.77 -20.27
CA VAL A 123 7.11 -10.93 -21.09
C VAL A 123 7.64 -10.82 -22.51
N GLN A 124 7.91 -9.60 -22.98
CA GLN A 124 8.42 -9.36 -24.32
C GLN A 124 9.03 -7.96 -24.43
N ILE A 125 10.10 -7.84 -25.20
CA ILE A 125 10.64 -6.56 -25.64
C ILE A 125 9.90 -6.19 -26.94
N GLU A 126 9.26 -5.02 -26.96
CA GLU A 126 8.51 -4.54 -28.13
C GLU A 126 9.40 -3.76 -29.09
N SER A 127 10.27 -2.90 -28.57
CA SER A 127 11.18 -2.12 -29.39
C SER A 127 12.53 -1.92 -28.74
N THR A 128 13.55 -1.86 -29.60
CA THR A 128 14.95 -1.62 -29.22
C THR A 128 15.52 -0.44 -29.99
N LYS A 129 16.54 0.22 -29.42
CA LYS A 129 17.33 1.25 -30.08
C LYS A 129 18.77 1.19 -29.58
N LYS A 130 19.73 1.00 -30.49
CA LYS A 130 21.17 0.89 -30.14
C LYS A 130 21.42 -0.16 -29.04
N ASP A 131 20.89 -1.38 -29.25
CA ASP A 131 21.00 -2.51 -28.32
C ASP A 131 20.48 -2.24 -26.89
N LYS A 132 19.49 -1.34 -26.78
CA LYS A 132 18.78 -1.03 -25.53
C LYS A 132 17.29 -1.21 -25.70
N ALA A 133 16.66 -1.90 -24.77
CA ALA A 133 15.19 -1.98 -24.71
C ALA A 133 14.60 -0.58 -24.53
N GLN A 134 13.65 -0.21 -25.37
CA GLN A 134 12.93 1.08 -25.30
C GLN A 134 11.51 0.90 -24.77
N THR A 135 10.81 -0.11 -25.26
CA THR A 135 9.48 -0.48 -24.79
C THR A 135 9.40 -1.98 -24.55
N VAL A 136 8.66 -2.35 -23.51
CA VAL A 136 8.45 -3.74 -23.10
C VAL A 136 7.00 -3.99 -22.74
N TYR A 137 6.55 -5.23 -22.90
CA TYR A 137 5.29 -5.70 -22.33
C TYR A 137 5.53 -6.35 -20.97
N ILE A 138 4.63 -6.04 -20.01
CA ILE A 138 4.58 -6.70 -18.72
C ILE A 138 3.27 -7.46 -18.55
N ASP A 139 3.27 -8.52 -17.73
CA ASP A 139 2.10 -9.38 -17.43
C ASP A 139 1.15 -8.79 -16.38
N LEU A 140 1.15 -7.49 -16.24
CA LEU A 140 0.30 -6.72 -15.35
C LEU A 140 -0.66 -5.83 -16.16
N GLY A 141 -1.92 -5.74 -15.72
CA GLY A 141 -2.94 -4.93 -16.38
C GLY A 141 -4.03 -4.46 -15.41
N THR A 142 -5.19 -4.07 -15.93
CA THR A 142 -6.29 -3.51 -15.13
C THR A 142 -6.80 -4.44 -14.03
N LYS A 143 -6.72 -5.78 -14.20
CA LYS A 143 -7.09 -6.75 -13.16
C LYS A 143 -6.23 -6.65 -11.89
N ARG A 144 -5.02 -6.11 -12.01
CA ARG A 144 -4.11 -5.86 -10.91
C ARG A 144 -4.08 -4.38 -10.49
N GLY A 145 -4.96 -3.54 -11.05
CA GLY A 145 -5.03 -2.12 -10.72
C GLY A 145 -3.95 -1.26 -11.38
N VAL A 146 -3.25 -1.78 -12.41
CA VAL A 146 -2.23 -0.98 -13.13
C VAL A 146 -2.87 0.20 -13.83
N GLN A 147 -2.23 1.36 -13.71
CA GLN A 147 -2.66 2.62 -14.32
C GLN A 147 -1.54 3.20 -15.20
N LYS A 148 -1.96 3.98 -16.21
CA LYS A 148 -1.03 4.74 -17.05
C LYS A 148 -0.20 5.71 -16.20
N GLY A 149 1.11 5.78 -16.45
CA GLY A 149 2.04 6.60 -15.70
C GLY A 149 2.61 5.93 -14.45
N GLN A 150 2.11 4.77 -14.05
CA GLN A 150 2.66 4.00 -12.93
C GLN A 150 4.10 3.56 -13.23
N LYS A 151 4.94 3.58 -12.21
CA LYS A 151 6.36 3.23 -12.33
C LYS A 151 6.64 1.87 -11.70
N PHE A 152 7.49 1.09 -12.35
CA PHE A 152 7.98 -0.19 -11.85
C PHE A 152 9.51 -0.19 -11.82
N ILE A 153 10.08 -0.88 -10.83
CA ILE A 153 11.50 -1.17 -10.74
C ILE A 153 11.71 -2.58 -11.28
N VAL A 154 12.70 -2.74 -12.14
CA VAL A 154 13.08 -4.05 -12.70
C VAL A 154 14.23 -4.61 -11.89
N TYR A 155 14.04 -5.84 -11.43
CA TYR A 155 15.07 -6.61 -10.75
C TYR A 155 15.42 -7.85 -11.55
N ILE A 156 16.66 -8.29 -11.46
CA ILE A 156 17.08 -9.64 -11.83
C ILE A 156 17.45 -10.42 -10.58
N GLU A 157 17.16 -11.71 -10.61
CA GLU A 157 17.61 -12.63 -9.58
C GLU A 157 19.07 -13.02 -9.86
N MET A 158 19.90 -12.92 -8.85
CA MET A 158 21.30 -13.31 -8.88
C MET A 158 21.58 -14.28 -7.75
N ASP A 159 22.30 -15.34 -8.05
CA ASP A 159 22.87 -16.22 -7.01
C ASP A 159 24.20 -15.62 -6.55
N ILE A 160 24.28 -15.30 -5.26
CA ILE A 160 25.51 -14.82 -4.62
C ILE A 160 25.87 -15.83 -3.52
N ALA A 161 26.81 -16.69 -3.82
CA ALA A 161 27.32 -17.71 -2.90
C ALA A 161 26.25 -18.68 -2.35
N GLY A 162 25.23 -19.02 -3.16
CA GLY A 162 24.13 -19.90 -2.80
C GLY A 162 22.91 -19.18 -2.23
N GLU A 163 22.92 -17.86 -2.14
CA GLU A 163 21.78 -17.05 -1.73
C GLU A 163 21.21 -16.23 -2.91
N LEU A 164 19.88 -16.34 -3.13
CA LEU A 164 19.19 -15.54 -4.13
C LEU A 164 19.08 -14.09 -3.68
N SER A 165 19.62 -13.19 -4.47
CA SER A 165 19.60 -11.75 -4.26
C SER A 165 18.96 -11.02 -5.43
N LEU A 166 18.23 -9.94 -5.17
CA LEU A 166 17.63 -9.10 -6.19
C LEU A 166 18.51 -7.88 -6.48
N LYS A 167 18.88 -7.70 -7.74
CA LYS A 167 19.63 -6.52 -8.21
C LYS A 167 18.73 -5.62 -9.05
N GLU A 168 18.58 -4.35 -8.66
CA GLU A 168 17.90 -3.35 -9.50
C GLU A 168 18.70 -3.15 -10.78
N VAL A 169 18.07 -3.39 -11.92
CA VAL A 169 18.69 -3.23 -13.25
C VAL A 169 17.98 -2.20 -14.11
N GLY A 170 16.77 -1.80 -13.78
CA GLY A 170 16.06 -0.84 -14.61
C GLY A 170 14.80 -0.28 -13.98
N ARG A 171 14.17 0.62 -14.73
CA ARG A 171 12.90 1.26 -14.36
C ARG A 171 12.00 1.39 -15.58
N LEU A 172 10.73 1.10 -15.36
CA LEU A 172 9.67 1.18 -16.36
C LEU A 172 8.66 2.26 -15.98
N ASN A 173 8.03 2.82 -17.01
CA ASN A 173 6.87 3.70 -16.86
C ASN A 173 5.74 3.17 -17.76
N VAL A 174 4.57 2.89 -17.19
CA VAL A 174 3.42 2.40 -17.94
C VAL A 174 2.96 3.47 -18.94
N LYS A 175 3.14 3.17 -20.23
CA LYS A 175 2.71 4.02 -21.34
C LYS A 175 1.22 3.82 -21.64
N GLU A 176 0.79 2.55 -21.61
CA GLU A 176 -0.56 2.15 -21.93
C GLU A 176 -0.92 0.83 -21.26
N VAL A 177 -2.15 0.72 -20.75
CA VAL A 177 -2.70 -0.52 -20.23
C VAL A 177 -3.57 -1.15 -21.32
N LEU A 178 -3.12 -2.30 -21.85
CA LEU A 178 -3.71 -2.91 -23.05
C LEU A 178 -4.89 -3.84 -22.73
N SER A 179 -4.83 -4.49 -21.56
CA SER A 179 -5.84 -5.46 -21.16
C SER A 179 -5.89 -5.66 -19.62
N GLY A 180 -6.74 -6.59 -19.20
CA GLY A 180 -6.78 -7.01 -17.78
C GLY A 180 -5.45 -7.55 -17.24
N THR A 181 -4.57 -8.05 -18.11
CA THR A 181 -3.34 -8.76 -17.73
C THR A 181 -2.10 -8.27 -18.47
N ARG A 182 -2.18 -7.19 -19.24
CA ARG A 182 -1.06 -6.74 -20.07
C ARG A 182 -0.96 -5.23 -20.12
N SER A 183 0.26 -4.71 -20.00
CA SER A 183 0.57 -3.30 -20.22
C SER A 183 1.83 -3.13 -21.04
N LEU A 184 1.86 -2.04 -21.83
CA LEU A 184 3.04 -1.56 -22.55
C LEU A 184 3.74 -0.50 -21.68
N CYS A 185 5.03 -0.70 -21.45
CA CYS A 185 5.86 0.19 -20.66
C CYS A 185 7.01 0.78 -21.47
N THR A 186 7.37 2.03 -21.18
CA THR A 186 8.60 2.64 -21.67
C THR A 186 9.71 2.36 -20.65
N VAL A 187 10.88 1.95 -21.12
CA VAL A 187 12.06 1.79 -20.29
C VAL A 187 12.69 3.16 -20.04
N SER A 188 12.70 3.59 -18.79
CA SER A 188 13.27 4.90 -18.40
C SER A 188 14.71 4.79 -17.90
N LYS A 189 15.15 3.60 -17.50
CA LYS A 189 16.52 3.29 -17.07
C LYS A 189 16.82 1.78 -17.29
N GLY A 190 18.08 1.44 -17.58
CA GLY A 190 18.51 0.04 -17.60
C GLY A 190 18.13 -0.72 -18.87
N GLY A 191 18.01 -0.04 -20.01
CA GLY A 191 17.60 -0.67 -21.27
C GLY A 191 18.61 -1.70 -21.81
N GLU A 192 19.87 -1.65 -21.40
CA GLU A 192 20.91 -2.64 -21.77
C GLU A 192 20.73 -3.92 -20.96
N GLU A 193 20.47 -3.80 -19.67
CA GLU A 193 20.34 -4.92 -18.74
C GLU A 193 18.98 -5.64 -18.86
N ILE A 194 18.01 -5.02 -19.53
CA ILE A 194 16.67 -5.58 -19.79
C ILE A 194 16.65 -6.39 -21.12
N MET A 195 17.70 -6.35 -21.91
CA MET A 195 17.83 -7.07 -23.20
C MET A 195 17.94 -8.62 -23.00
#